data_2fdd91b9c2ceb6c0086eba52d949c537
#
_entry.id   2fdd91b9c2ceb6c0086eba52d949c537
#
_cell.length_a   1.000
_cell.length_b   1.000
_cell.length_c   1.000
_cell.angle_alpha   90.00
_cell.angle_beta   90.00
_cell.angle_gamma   90.00
#
_symmetry.space_group_name_H-M   'P 1'
#
loop_
_entity.id
_entity.type
_entity.pdbx_description
1 polymer ?
#
loop_
_entity_poly.entity_id
_entity_poly.type
_entity_poly.pdbx_seq_one_letter_code
_entity_poly.pdbx_strand_id
1 'polypeptide(L)'
;MSESKTTTVEVRLPTRLGYEKVAMSTAASVAKLMGFPENRVEDLKTAVAEACINAIEHGNRLNEKLSVGVVLRANTDALEVKVLDDGMGITKQPPKPDIDRKMHGEEDPRGMGMFLIQALVDEAEWVQGHDGKGSYVRLVIRLDKEGA
;
A
#
# COMPACT_ATOMS: atom_id res chain seq x y z
N MET A 1 33.92 -2.86 3.09
CA MET A 1 32.61 -3.37 3.40
C MET A 1 31.54 -2.49 2.77
N SER A 2 30.71 -3.09 2.03
CA SER A 2 29.66 -2.30 1.44
C SER A 2 28.48 -2.22 2.39
N GLU A 3 27.98 -1.03 2.57
CA GLU A 3 26.75 -0.86 3.32
C GLU A 3 25.58 -1.15 2.40
N SER A 4 24.55 -1.73 2.97
CA SER A 4 23.36 -1.91 2.19
C SER A 4 22.76 -0.54 1.94
N LYS A 5 22.57 -0.23 0.69
CA LYS A 5 22.00 1.05 0.31
C LYS A 5 20.50 0.88 0.16
N THR A 6 19.76 1.84 0.70
CA THR A 6 18.33 1.90 0.48
C THR A 6 18.08 2.85 -0.68
N THR A 7 17.42 2.35 -1.70
CA THR A 7 16.98 3.16 -2.82
C THR A 7 15.55 3.59 -2.56
N THR A 8 15.28 4.87 -2.70
CA THR A 8 13.95 5.41 -2.46
C THR A 8 13.38 5.96 -3.77
N VAL A 9 12.16 5.55 -4.07
CA VAL A 9 11.41 6.06 -5.21
C VAL A 9 10.12 6.64 -4.66
N GLU A 10 9.79 7.85 -5.08
CA GLU A 10 8.57 8.50 -4.59
C GLU A 10 7.71 8.92 -5.78
N VAL A 11 6.43 8.70 -5.65
CA VAL A 11 5.45 9.08 -6.65
C VAL A 11 4.31 9.81 -5.94
N ARG A 12 3.88 10.91 -6.52
CA ARG A 12 2.72 11.62 -5.99
C ARG A 12 1.60 11.54 -7.01
N LEU A 13 0.47 11.06 -6.58
CA LEU A 13 -0.67 10.81 -7.45
C LEU A 13 -1.80 11.79 -7.15
N PRO A 14 -2.53 12.21 -8.18
CA PRO A 14 -3.77 12.94 -7.91
C PRO A 14 -4.79 12.01 -7.26
N THR A 15 -5.70 12.57 -6.47
CA THR A 15 -6.76 11.80 -5.83
C THR A 15 -7.84 11.53 -6.86
N ARG A 16 -7.58 10.57 -7.73
CA ARG A 16 -8.47 10.22 -8.83
C ARG A 16 -8.31 8.75 -9.14
N LEU A 17 -9.43 8.03 -9.18
CA LEU A 17 -9.40 6.61 -9.51
C LEU A 17 -8.81 6.40 -10.90
N GLY A 18 -8.04 5.37 -11.04
CA GLY A 18 -7.28 5.06 -12.24
C GLY A 18 -5.79 5.29 -12.05
N TYR A 19 -5.42 6.26 -11.20
CA TYR A 19 -4.01 6.57 -10.99
C TYR A 19 -3.31 5.54 -10.09
N GLU A 20 -4.06 4.67 -9.43
CA GLU A 20 -3.46 3.54 -8.74
C GLU A 20 -2.63 2.69 -9.70
N LYS A 21 -2.95 2.73 -10.99
CA LYS A 21 -2.20 1.96 -11.98
C LYS A 21 -0.78 2.47 -12.16
N VAL A 22 -0.57 3.77 -11.94
CA VAL A 22 0.79 4.33 -11.97
C VAL A 22 1.61 3.77 -10.82
N ALA A 23 1.02 3.70 -9.64
CA ALA A 23 1.70 3.13 -8.47
C ALA A 23 1.98 1.66 -8.68
N MET A 24 1.03 0.91 -9.24
CA MET A 24 1.21 -0.51 -9.55
C MET A 24 2.40 -0.73 -10.47
N SER A 25 2.48 0.05 -11.53
CA SER A 25 3.57 -0.08 -12.51
C SER A 25 4.91 0.28 -11.88
N THR A 26 4.94 1.31 -11.05
CA THR A 26 6.15 1.72 -10.36
C THR A 26 6.62 0.61 -9.42
N ALA A 27 5.71 0.08 -8.62
CA ALA A 27 6.05 -0.98 -7.68
C ALA A 27 6.54 -2.23 -8.41
N ALA A 28 5.87 -2.59 -9.50
CA ALA A 28 6.28 -3.74 -10.30
C ALA A 28 7.68 -3.55 -10.85
N SER A 29 7.98 -2.36 -11.35
CA SER A 29 9.29 -2.07 -11.92
C SER A 29 10.40 -2.20 -10.87
N VAL A 30 10.17 -1.64 -9.68
CA VAL A 30 11.16 -1.72 -8.62
C VAL A 30 11.34 -3.17 -8.16
N ALA A 31 10.25 -3.90 -7.98
CA ALA A 31 10.32 -5.29 -7.54
C ALA A 31 11.08 -6.15 -8.57
N LYS A 32 10.85 -5.91 -9.86
CA LYS A 32 11.55 -6.65 -10.90
C LYS A 32 13.04 -6.34 -10.89
N LEU A 33 13.40 -5.09 -10.68
CA LEU A 33 14.81 -4.70 -10.57
C LEU A 33 15.48 -5.38 -9.38
N MET A 34 14.74 -5.66 -8.32
CA MET A 34 15.28 -6.35 -7.15
C MET A 34 15.39 -7.85 -7.37
N GLY A 35 14.71 -8.40 -8.37
CA GLY A 35 14.77 -9.83 -8.66
C GLY A 35 13.63 -10.65 -8.10
N PHE A 36 12.53 -10.01 -7.70
CA PHE A 36 11.35 -10.76 -7.24
C PHE A 36 10.77 -11.59 -8.38
N PRO A 37 10.31 -12.81 -8.09
CA PRO A 37 9.66 -13.62 -9.12
C PRO A 37 8.30 -13.04 -9.51
N GLU A 38 7.83 -13.43 -10.68
CA GLU A 38 6.64 -12.84 -11.29
C GLU A 38 5.41 -12.92 -10.38
N ASN A 39 5.22 -14.06 -9.70
CA ASN A 39 4.06 -14.20 -8.82
C ASN A 39 4.10 -13.21 -7.65
N ARG A 40 5.30 -12.92 -7.14
CA ARG A 40 5.42 -11.95 -6.05
C ARG A 40 5.21 -10.53 -6.55
N VAL A 41 5.65 -10.25 -7.77
CA VAL A 41 5.41 -8.94 -8.39
C VAL A 41 3.91 -8.73 -8.56
N GLU A 42 3.17 -9.75 -9.00
CA GLU A 42 1.73 -9.62 -9.16
C GLU A 42 1.01 -9.44 -7.83
N ASP A 43 1.45 -10.16 -6.80
CA ASP A 43 0.88 -9.97 -5.46
C ASP A 43 1.08 -8.54 -4.98
N LEU A 44 2.28 -8.01 -5.17
CA LEU A 44 2.57 -6.64 -4.76
C LEU A 44 1.72 -5.64 -5.53
N LYS A 45 1.57 -5.83 -6.84
CA LYS A 45 0.75 -4.93 -7.66
C LYS A 45 -0.67 -4.85 -7.14
N THR A 46 -1.24 -6.00 -6.82
CA THR A 46 -2.60 -6.05 -6.31
C THR A 46 -2.71 -5.35 -4.96
N ALA A 47 -1.76 -5.61 -4.07
CA ALA A 47 -1.77 -4.99 -2.75
C ALA A 47 -1.61 -3.46 -2.86
N VAL A 48 -0.72 -3.01 -3.72
CA VAL A 48 -0.49 -1.57 -3.91
C VAL A 48 -1.74 -0.91 -4.50
N ALA A 49 -2.39 -1.57 -5.47
CA ALA A 49 -3.60 -1.04 -6.05
C ALA A 49 -4.68 -0.84 -4.98
N GLU A 50 -4.84 -1.84 -4.14
CA GLU A 50 -5.85 -1.81 -3.09
C GLU A 50 -5.55 -0.69 -2.09
N ALA A 51 -4.29 -0.55 -1.70
CA ALA A 51 -3.88 0.50 -0.78
C ALA A 51 -4.11 1.90 -1.39
N CYS A 52 -3.82 2.06 -2.67
CA CYS A 52 -4.01 3.35 -3.34
C CYS A 52 -5.49 3.69 -3.48
N ILE A 53 -6.32 2.70 -3.84
CA ILE A 53 -7.75 2.91 -3.96
C ILE A 53 -8.33 3.34 -2.61
N ASN A 54 -7.89 2.67 -1.54
CA ASN A 54 -8.33 3.04 -0.20
C ASN A 54 -7.89 4.47 0.16
N ALA A 55 -6.68 4.85 -0.20
CA ALA A 55 -6.20 6.20 0.06
C ALA A 55 -7.02 7.25 -0.71
N ILE A 56 -7.34 6.94 -1.97
CA ILE A 56 -8.10 7.85 -2.82
C ILE A 56 -9.54 7.98 -2.34
N GLU A 57 -10.21 6.84 -2.12
CA GLU A 57 -11.63 6.84 -1.80
C GLU A 57 -11.92 7.19 -0.35
N HIS A 58 -11.15 6.62 0.56
CA HIS A 58 -11.48 6.72 1.99
C HIS A 58 -10.55 7.67 2.73
N GLY A 59 -9.27 7.67 2.39
CA GLY A 59 -8.32 8.57 3.03
C GLY A 59 -8.56 10.02 2.63
N ASN A 60 -8.53 10.27 1.33
CA ASN A 60 -8.71 11.61 0.79
C ASN A 60 -10.15 11.90 0.37
N ARG A 61 -11.02 10.89 0.46
CA ARG A 61 -12.45 11.03 0.15
C ARG A 61 -12.70 11.63 -1.23
N LEU A 62 -11.91 11.20 -2.20
CA LEU A 62 -12.03 11.66 -3.60
C LEU A 62 -11.83 13.17 -3.76
N ASN A 63 -11.20 13.81 -2.79
CA ASN A 63 -10.94 15.25 -2.87
C ASN A 63 -9.73 15.49 -3.78
N GLU A 64 -9.99 16.04 -4.96
CA GLU A 64 -8.95 16.25 -5.96
C GLU A 64 -7.96 17.34 -5.59
N LYS A 65 -8.22 18.09 -4.53
CA LYS A 65 -7.24 19.06 -4.02
C LYS A 65 -6.14 18.40 -3.21
N LEU A 66 -6.33 17.14 -2.84
CA LEU A 66 -5.36 16.37 -2.09
C LEU A 66 -4.63 15.42 -3.01
N SER A 67 -3.54 14.85 -2.54
CA SER A 67 -2.78 13.89 -3.32
C SER A 67 -2.48 12.65 -2.49
N VAL A 68 -2.09 11.58 -3.18
CA VAL A 68 -1.66 10.34 -2.55
C VAL A 68 -0.17 10.18 -2.81
N GLY A 69 0.59 10.00 -1.75
CA GLY A 69 2.01 9.75 -1.86
C GLY A 69 2.28 8.26 -1.83
N VAL A 70 3.21 7.82 -2.67
CA VAL A 70 3.65 6.42 -2.65
C VAL A 70 5.17 6.44 -2.54
N VAL A 71 5.68 5.88 -1.46
CA VAL A 71 7.11 5.87 -1.17
C VAL A 71 7.57 4.42 -1.16
N LEU A 72 8.49 4.11 -2.06
CA LEU A 72 9.05 2.76 -2.18
C LEU A 72 10.50 2.80 -1.71
N ARG A 73 10.84 1.94 -0.77
CA ARG A 73 12.20 1.85 -0.24
C ARG A 73 12.69 0.43 -0.43
N ALA A 74 13.71 0.29 -1.27
CA ALA A 74 14.28 -1.00 -1.63
C ALA A 74 15.64 -1.13 -1.00
N ASN A 75 15.86 -2.21 -0.26
CA ASN A 75 17.19 -2.58 0.19
C ASN A 75 17.54 -3.93 -0.41
N THR A 76 18.59 -4.59 0.11
CA THR A 76 19.03 -5.86 -0.50
C THR A 76 18.03 -6.99 -0.27
N ASP A 77 17.20 -6.91 0.75
CA ASP A 77 16.38 -8.05 1.18
C ASP A 77 14.89 -7.81 1.09
N ALA A 78 14.46 -6.58 1.01
CA ALA A 78 13.04 -6.28 1.12
C ALA A 78 12.68 -5.01 0.37
N LEU A 79 11.43 -4.95 -0.01
CA LEU A 79 10.84 -3.75 -0.58
C LEU A 79 9.71 -3.30 0.35
N GLU A 80 9.81 -2.07 0.83
CA GLU A 80 8.77 -1.46 1.62
C GLU A 80 8.03 -0.43 0.76
N VAL A 81 6.72 -0.49 0.79
CA VAL A 81 5.88 0.49 0.07
C VAL A 81 4.97 1.14 1.10
N LYS A 82 5.00 2.46 1.17
CA LYS A 82 4.06 3.22 1.98
C LYS A 82 3.15 4.00 1.06
N VAL A 83 1.86 3.89 1.31
CA VAL A 83 0.86 4.64 0.57
C VAL A 83 0.22 5.61 1.55
N LEU A 84 0.42 6.90 1.31
CA LEU A 84 0.03 7.94 2.25
C LEU A 84 -1.10 8.78 1.67
N ASP A 85 -2.14 8.99 2.47
CA ASP A 85 -3.16 9.96 2.11
C ASP A 85 -2.88 11.27 2.83
N ASP A 86 -3.55 12.34 2.42
CA ASP A 86 -3.39 13.65 3.06
C ASP A 86 -4.31 13.82 4.25
N GLY A 87 -5.12 12.82 4.52
CA GLY A 87 -5.74 12.65 5.80
C GLY A 87 -6.76 13.66 6.24
N MET A 88 -7.60 14.06 5.33
CA MET A 88 -8.63 15.01 5.72
C MET A 88 -9.57 14.48 6.76
N GLY A 89 -9.77 13.21 6.83
CA GLY A 89 -10.86 12.79 7.65
C GLY A 89 -10.77 11.46 8.32
N ILE A 90 -9.69 10.76 8.16
CA ILE A 90 -9.57 9.48 8.83
C ILE A 90 -8.98 9.73 10.20
N THR A 91 -9.81 9.59 11.21
CA THR A 91 -9.36 9.76 12.57
C THR A 91 -9.33 8.46 13.35
N LYS A 92 -9.73 7.37 12.70
CA LYS A 92 -9.78 6.07 13.34
C LYS A 92 -9.28 5.02 12.37
N GLN A 93 -8.58 4.04 12.90
CA GLN A 93 -8.21 2.89 12.10
C GLN A 93 -9.46 2.12 11.71
N PRO A 94 -9.46 1.50 10.53
CA PRO A 94 -10.58 0.64 10.17
C PRO A 94 -10.67 -0.51 11.16
N PRO A 95 -11.86 -0.97 11.49
CA PRO A 95 -11.99 -2.14 12.34
C PRO A 95 -11.46 -3.38 11.64
N LYS A 96 -11.14 -4.39 12.42
CA LYS A 96 -10.76 -5.67 11.83
C LYS A 96 -11.92 -6.21 11.01
N PRO A 97 -11.64 -6.85 9.89
CA PRO A 97 -12.73 -7.42 9.10
C PRO A 97 -13.48 -8.47 9.89
N ASP A 98 -14.79 -8.44 9.76
CA ASP A 98 -15.67 -9.45 10.33
C ASP A 98 -16.34 -10.13 9.15
N ILE A 99 -15.98 -11.38 8.91
CA ILE A 99 -16.46 -12.11 7.74
C ILE A 99 -17.98 -12.19 7.72
N ASP A 100 -18.59 -12.44 8.87
CA ASP A 100 -20.05 -12.54 8.92
C ASP A 100 -20.71 -11.22 8.57
N ARG A 101 -20.19 -10.13 9.09
CA ARG A 101 -20.74 -8.82 8.78
C ARG A 101 -20.53 -8.46 7.32
N LYS A 102 -19.38 -8.84 6.75
CA LYS A 102 -19.12 -8.64 5.32
C LYS A 102 -20.14 -9.37 4.48
N MET A 103 -20.44 -10.59 4.86
CA MET A 103 -21.42 -11.38 4.12
C MET A 103 -22.81 -10.77 4.18
N HIS A 104 -23.09 -10.01 5.21
CA HIS A 104 -24.37 -9.32 5.35
C HIS A 104 -24.31 -7.87 4.85
N GLY A 105 -23.18 -7.47 4.29
CA GLY A 105 -23.03 -6.12 3.76
C GLY A 105 -22.91 -5.04 4.82
N GLU A 106 -22.57 -5.43 6.03
CA GLU A 106 -22.50 -4.47 7.16
C GLU A 106 -21.09 -3.94 7.41
N GLU A 107 -20.08 -4.54 6.80
CA GLU A 107 -18.70 -4.20 7.07
C GLU A 107 -18.21 -3.11 6.12
N ASP A 108 -17.27 -2.29 6.61
CA ASP A 108 -16.61 -1.28 5.80
C ASP A 108 -15.77 -1.96 4.71
N PRO A 109 -15.97 -1.62 3.42
CA PRO A 109 -15.16 -2.20 2.34
C PRO A 109 -13.66 -2.02 2.54
N ARG A 110 -13.22 -0.93 3.24
CA ARG A 110 -11.81 -0.73 3.55
C ARG A 110 -11.24 -1.88 4.37
N GLY A 111 -12.03 -2.39 5.32
CA GLY A 111 -11.58 -3.50 6.14
C GLY A 111 -11.27 -4.72 5.32
N MET A 112 -12.08 -4.98 4.29
CA MET A 112 -11.85 -6.10 3.39
C MET A 112 -10.59 -5.89 2.57
N GLY A 113 -10.36 -4.65 2.10
CA GLY A 113 -9.15 -4.32 1.35
C GLY A 113 -7.90 -4.58 2.17
N MET A 114 -7.89 -4.17 3.44
CA MET A 114 -6.75 -4.42 4.31
C MET A 114 -6.54 -5.91 4.53
N PHE A 115 -7.61 -6.66 4.66
CA PHE A 115 -7.52 -8.11 4.82
C PHE A 115 -6.87 -8.74 3.59
N LEU A 116 -7.27 -8.30 2.39
CA LEU A 116 -6.68 -8.78 1.15
C LEU A 116 -5.19 -8.42 1.08
N ILE A 117 -4.85 -7.19 1.42
CA ILE A 117 -3.46 -6.75 1.42
C ILE A 117 -2.61 -7.65 2.30
N GLN A 118 -3.08 -7.91 3.52
CA GLN A 118 -2.34 -8.75 4.45
C GLN A 118 -2.12 -10.16 3.94
N ALA A 119 -3.04 -10.65 3.10
CA ALA A 119 -2.90 -11.98 2.53
C ALA A 119 -1.86 -12.05 1.42
N LEU A 120 -1.51 -10.92 0.81
CA LEU A 120 -0.67 -10.89 -0.37
C LEU A 120 0.79 -10.52 -0.11
N VAL A 121 1.07 -9.90 1.03
CA VAL A 121 2.41 -9.41 1.34
C VAL A 121 2.92 -10.01 2.63
N ASP A 122 4.20 -9.82 2.91
CA ASP A 122 4.81 -10.41 4.10
C ASP A 122 4.48 -9.64 5.38
N GLU A 123 4.36 -8.33 5.27
CA GLU A 123 3.92 -7.48 6.38
C GLU A 123 3.04 -6.39 5.85
N ALA A 124 2.01 -6.07 6.59
CA ALA A 124 1.15 -4.93 6.25
C ALA A 124 0.65 -4.32 7.55
N GLU A 125 0.67 -3.00 7.61
CA GLU A 125 0.11 -2.31 8.76
C GLU A 125 -0.52 -1.00 8.30
N TRP A 126 -1.53 -0.60 9.04
CA TRP A 126 -2.20 0.68 8.85
C TRP A 126 -1.75 1.59 9.97
N VAL A 127 -1.17 2.72 9.62
CA VAL A 127 -0.72 3.69 10.61
C VAL A 127 -1.57 4.93 10.48
N GLN A 128 -2.28 5.24 11.55
CA GLN A 128 -3.19 6.38 11.56
C GLN A 128 -2.44 7.65 11.88
N GLY A 129 -2.76 8.70 11.12
CA GLY A 129 -2.17 10.00 11.38
C GLY A 129 -2.75 10.64 12.63
N HIS A 130 -2.01 11.60 13.16
CA HIS A 130 -2.40 12.35 14.35
C HIS A 130 -2.44 13.83 14.02
N ASP A 131 -3.29 14.57 14.71
CA ASP A 131 -3.34 16.02 14.62
C ASP A 131 -3.52 16.53 13.19
N GLY A 132 -4.42 15.89 12.45
CA GLY A 132 -4.72 16.32 11.10
C GLY A 132 -3.75 15.81 10.04
N LYS A 133 -2.74 15.05 10.43
CA LYS A 133 -1.83 14.43 9.46
C LYS A 133 -2.46 13.18 8.90
N GLY A 134 -2.10 12.87 7.67
CA GLY A 134 -2.67 11.73 6.99
C GLY A 134 -2.24 10.39 7.54
N SER A 135 -2.95 9.38 7.12
CA SER A 135 -2.65 8.01 7.47
C SER A 135 -1.84 7.37 6.35
N TYR A 136 -1.22 6.25 6.65
CA TYR A 136 -0.57 5.49 5.59
C TYR A 136 -0.70 4.00 5.83
N VAL A 137 -0.57 3.27 4.75
CA VAL A 137 -0.49 1.81 4.76
C VAL A 137 0.95 1.46 4.42
N ARG A 138 1.55 0.61 5.23
CA ARG A 138 2.92 0.14 5.00
C ARG A 138 2.85 -1.32 4.61
N LEU A 139 3.45 -1.63 3.46
CA LEU A 139 3.51 -2.99 2.91
C LEU A 139 4.97 -3.39 2.79
N VAL A 140 5.29 -4.63 3.13
CA VAL A 140 6.64 -5.16 2.96
C VAL A 140 6.57 -6.51 2.28
N ILE A 141 7.37 -6.68 1.23
CA ILE A 141 7.63 -8.01 0.68
C ILE A 141 9.13 -8.28 0.81
N ARG A 142 9.45 -9.52 1.14
CA ARG A 142 10.85 -9.93 1.32
C ARG A 142 11.30 -10.81 0.19
N LEU A 143 12.54 -10.60 -0.20
CA LEU A 143 13.15 -11.42 -1.22
C LEU A 143 13.59 -12.72 -0.58
N ASP A 144 12.99 -13.83 -1.02
CA ASP A 144 13.31 -15.12 -0.48
C ASP A 144 14.55 -15.67 -1.18
N LYS A 145 15.69 -15.53 -0.51
CA LYS A 145 16.95 -15.96 -1.12
C LYS A 145 17.11 -17.46 -1.16
N GLU A 146 16.40 -18.16 -0.28
CA GLU A 146 16.52 -19.60 -0.26
C GLU A 146 15.62 -20.27 -1.27
N GLY A 147 14.49 -19.64 -1.58
CA GLY A 147 13.58 -20.14 -2.55
C GLY A 147 13.95 -19.81 -3.97
N ALA A 148 14.99 -19.05 -4.11
CA ALA A 148 15.41 -18.58 -5.43
C ALA A 148 15.98 -19.71 -6.25
#